data_ac26f3986390d4cd03518536cd1543f7
#
_entry.id   ac26f3986390d4cd03518536cd1543f7
#
_cell.length_a   1.000
_cell.length_b   1.000
_cell.length_c   1.000
_cell.angle_alpha   90.00
_cell.angle_beta   90.00
_cell.angle_gamma   90.00
#
_symmetry.space_group_name_H-M   'P 1'
#
loop_
_entity.id
_entity.type
_entity.pdbx_description
1 polymer ?
#
loop_
_entity_poly.entity_id
_entity_poly.type
_entity_poly.pdbx_seq_one_letter_code
_entity_poly.pdbx_strand_id
1 'polypeptide(L)'
;MIQNNVIHASWKNNVKKLLFLGSTCIYPREAPQPMPEDCLLTSPLEYSNEPYAIAKIAGIKMCESYNLQYGTNYIAVMPTNLYGPNDNFNLETSHVLPAMIRKIHLAKCLHMGDWEALRKDMDIRPVEGVSGKASEPEILSVLDKQGIRPGEVELWGTGKPLREFLWIEEKADASVYIMEHVDFEDVRQKEGEVRNTHINIGTGIELSIREVAELIRREIGFEGELRFNSSKPDGTLRKLTDVSKLHALGWRHTIEIEEGVKRLYEWYLGIEK
;
A
#
# COMPACT_ATOMS: atom_id res chain seq x y z
N MET A 1 -15.45 11.53 -14.24
CA MET A 1 -14.29 11.12 -13.39
C MET A 1 -13.04 11.77 -13.96
N ILE A 2 -12.07 12.14 -13.13
CA ILE A 2 -10.83 12.85 -13.54
C ILE A 2 -10.08 12.09 -14.64
N GLN A 3 -9.90 10.76 -14.46
CA GLN A 3 -9.19 9.93 -15.45
C GLN A 3 -9.81 9.96 -16.85
N ASN A 4 -11.12 10.05 -16.97
CA ASN A 4 -11.79 10.13 -18.27
C ASN A 4 -11.34 11.39 -19.03
N ASN A 5 -11.27 12.52 -18.33
CA ASN A 5 -10.84 13.77 -18.91
C ASN A 5 -9.36 13.71 -19.31
N VAL A 6 -8.51 13.16 -18.45
CA VAL A 6 -7.06 13.02 -18.72
C VAL A 6 -6.81 12.10 -19.92
N ILE A 7 -7.40 10.91 -19.95
CA ILE A 7 -7.22 9.95 -21.05
C ILE A 7 -7.71 10.53 -22.37
N HIS A 8 -8.90 11.15 -22.37
CA HIS A 8 -9.44 11.77 -23.57
C HIS A 8 -8.62 12.97 -24.06
N ALA A 9 -8.19 13.84 -23.12
CA ALA A 9 -7.34 14.97 -23.45
C ALA A 9 -5.96 14.53 -23.98
N SER A 10 -5.41 13.46 -23.41
CA SER A 10 -4.16 12.86 -23.91
C SER A 10 -4.26 12.42 -25.36
N TRP A 11 -5.35 11.75 -25.73
CA TRP A 11 -5.61 11.37 -27.11
C TRP A 11 -5.77 12.61 -28.02
N LYS A 12 -6.60 13.58 -27.62
CA LYS A 12 -6.79 14.81 -28.40
C LYS A 12 -5.50 15.61 -28.67
N ASN A 13 -4.56 15.53 -27.74
CA ASN A 13 -3.28 16.25 -27.84
C ASN A 13 -2.13 15.35 -28.33
N ASN A 14 -2.44 14.19 -28.91
CA ASN A 14 -1.46 13.26 -29.47
C ASN A 14 -0.34 12.85 -28.47
N VAL A 15 -0.71 12.65 -27.21
CA VAL A 15 0.23 12.13 -26.20
C VAL A 15 0.67 10.73 -26.65
N LYS A 16 1.99 10.55 -26.79
CA LYS A 16 2.57 9.31 -27.35
C LYS A 16 2.33 8.11 -26.45
N LYS A 17 2.43 8.27 -25.14
CA LYS A 17 2.30 7.19 -24.16
C LYS A 17 1.67 7.72 -22.87
N LEU A 18 0.85 6.91 -22.22
CA LEU A 18 0.20 7.25 -20.95
C LEU A 18 0.27 6.03 -20.03
N LEU A 19 0.66 6.26 -18.77
CA LEU A 19 0.59 5.27 -17.71
C LEU A 19 -0.57 5.61 -16.76
N PHE A 20 -1.58 4.75 -16.71
CA PHE A 20 -2.70 4.89 -15.80
C PHE A 20 -2.43 4.11 -14.50
N LEU A 21 -2.43 4.82 -13.37
CA LEU A 21 -2.24 4.21 -12.06
C LEU A 21 -3.58 3.65 -11.53
N GLY A 22 -3.73 2.35 -11.62
CA GLY A 22 -4.83 1.60 -11.03
C GLY A 22 -4.59 1.24 -9.57
N SER A 23 -5.08 0.09 -9.16
CA SER A 23 -4.91 -0.49 -7.82
C SER A 23 -5.34 -1.95 -7.84
N THR A 24 -4.73 -2.81 -7.05
CA THR A 24 -5.18 -4.20 -6.85
C THR A 24 -6.57 -4.32 -6.18
N CYS A 25 -7.15 -3.23 -5.70
CA CYS A 25 -8.53 -3.18 -5.22
C CYS A 25 -9.59 -3.42 -6.31
N ILE A 26 -9.19 -3.44 -7.58
CA ILE A 26 -10.08 -3.77 -8.71
C ILE A 26 -10.43 -5.25 -8.80
N TYR A 27 -9.66 -6.12 -8.17
CA TYR A 27 -9.89 -7.55 -8.28
C TYR A 27 -11.06 -8.00 -7.40
N PRO A 28 -11.74 -9.07 -7.82
CA PRO A 28 -12.84 -9.64 -7.06
C PRO A 28 -12.44 -9.98 -5.62
N ARG A 29 -13.43 -9.92 -4.73
CA ARG A 29 -13.23 -10.31 -3.32
C ARG A 29 -12.71 -11.74 -3.18
N GLU A 30 -13.26 -12.65 -3.98
CA GLU A 30 -12.92 -14.08 -4.00
C GLU A 30 -11.96 -14.42 -5.17
N ALA A 31 -11.08 -13.50 -5.54
CA ALA A 31 -10.10 -13.74 -6.59
C ALA A 31 -9.15 -14.90 -6.22
N PRO A 32 -8.67 -15.68 -7.19
CA PRO A 32 -7.63 -16.67 -6.95
C PRO A 32 -6.36 -15.99 -6.39
N GLN A 33 -5.55 -16.75 -5.67
CA GLN A 33 -4.36 -16.24 -5.04
C GLN A 33 -3.13 -17.07 -5.45
N PRO A 34 -2.10 -16.47 -6.03
CA PRO A 34 -1.96 -15.05 -6.36
C PRO A 34 -2.97 -14.58 -7.41
N MET A 35 -3.34 -13.28 -7.36
CA MET A 35 -4.34 -12.67 -8.25
C MET A 35 -3.74 -12.37 -9.63
N PRO A 36 -4.10 -13.11 -10.69
CA PRO A 36 -3.66 -12.78 -12.03
C PRO A 36 -4.51 -11.66 -12.65
N GLU A 37 -4.00 -11.00 -13.67
CA GLU A 37 -4.72 -9.91 -14.36
C GLU A 37 -6.03 -10.36 -15.01
N ASP A 38 -6.14 -11.62 -15.38
CA ASP A 38 -7.32 -12.17 -16.06
C ASP A 38 -8.51 -12.44 -15.12
N CYS A 39 -8.31 -12.34 -13.80
CA CYS A 39 -9.41 -12.45 -12.84
C CYS A 39 -10.25 -11.15 -12.71
N LEU A 40 -9.90 -10.09 -13.45
CA LEU A 40 -10.68 -8.85 -13.44
C LEU A 40 -12.12 -9.09 -13.94
N LEU A 41 -13.09 -8.65 -13.14
CA LEU A 41 -14.54 -8.75 -13.44
C LEU A 41 -15.11 -10.20 -13.51
N THR A 42 -14.47 -11.15 -12.88
CA THR A 42 -14.94 -12.55 -12.86
C THR A 42 -15.95 -12.84 -11.74
N SER A 43 -15.98 -12.02 -10.70
CA SER A 43 -16.94 -12.13 -9.59
C SER A 43 -17.11 -10.78 -8.85
N PRO A 44 -18.01 -10.67 -7.84
CA PRO A 44 -18.25 -9.42 -7.12
C PRO A 44 -17.01 -8.82 -6.47
N LEU A 45 -16.94 -7.50 -6.46
CA LEU A 45 -15.91 -6.72 -5.80
C LEU A 45 -16.07 -6.71 -4.27
N GLU A 46 -15.03 -6.26 -3.55
CA GLU A 46 -15.16 -5.98 -2.12
C GLU A 46 -16.05 -4.76 -1.90
N TYR A 47 -17.18 -4.98 -1.22
CA TYR A 47 -18.25 -3.98 -1.04
C TYR A 47 -17.75 -2.65 -0.45
N SER A 48 -16.86 -2.72 0.52
CA SER A 48 -16.39 -1.52 1.25
C SER A 48 -15.62 -0.53 0.38
N ASN A 49 -15.02 -0.98 -0.73
CA ASN A 49 -14.27 -0.13 -1.67
C ASN A 49 -14.76 -0.21 -3.13
N GLU A 50 -15.92 -0.81 -3.35
CA GLU A 50 -16.50 -1.02 -4.68
C GLU A 50 -16.58 0.27 -5.52
N PRO A 51 -17.03 1.44 -5.00
CA PRO A 51 -17.06 2.68 -5.79
C PRO A 51 -15.68 3.11 -6.30
N TYR A 52 -14.65 2.93 -5.49
CA TYR A 52 -13.26 3.20 -5.88
C TYR A 52 -12.79 2.20 -6.94
N ALA A 53 -13.04 0.92 -6.73
CA ALA A 53 -12.67 -0.14 -7.66
C ALA A 53 -13.32 0.06 -9.03
N ILE A 54 -14.62 0.35 -9.10
CA ILE A 54 -15.36 0.66 -10.34
C ILE A 54 -14.72 1.84 -11.06
N ALA A 55 -14.36 2.91 -10.34
CA ALA A 55 -13.70 4.06 -10.94
C ALA A 55 -12.36 3.68 -11.59
N LYS A 56 -11.55 2.85 -10.93
CA LYS A 56 -10.28 2.37 -11.48
C LYS A 56 -10.48 1.41 -12.66
N ILE A 57 -11.43 0.49 -12.59
CA ILE A 57 -11.80 -0.43 -13.69
C ILE A 57 -12.21 0.37 -14.92
N ALA A 58 -13.03 1.40 -14.78
CA ALA A 58 -13.42 2.26 -15.88
C ALA A 58 -12.23 2.91 -16.58
N GLY A 59 -11.23 3.39 -15.81
CA GLY A 59 -9.99 3.94 -16.37
C GLY A 59 -9.16 2.91 -17.15
N ILE A 60 -9.01 1.70 -16.60
CA ILE A 60 -8.31 0.59 -17.27
C ILE A 60 -8.98 0.25 -18.60
N LYS A 61 -10.30 0.05 -18.58
CA LYS A 61 -11.07 -0.30 -19.80
C LYS A 61 -11.09 0.84 -20.80
N MET A 62 -11.02 2.08 -20.35
CA MET A 62 -10.88 3.23 -21.23
C MET A 62 -9.51 3.23 -21.93
N CYS A 63 -8.41 2.99 -21.23
CA CYS A 63 -7.09 2.86 -21.83
C CYS A 63 -7.07 1.75 -22.88
N GLU A 64 -7.58 0.56 -22.56
CA GLU A 64 -7.68 -0.59 -23.46
C GLU A 64 -8.50 -0.25 -24.72
N SER A 65 -9.66 0.38 -24.55
CA SER A 65 -10.53 0.77 -25.67
C SER A 65 -9.90 1.83 -26.57
N TYR A 66 -9.17 2.81 -26.01
CA TYR A 66 -8.45 3.82 -26.79
C TYR A 66 -7.31 3.21 -27.61
N ASN A 67 -6.59 2.25 -27.04
CA ASN A 67 -5.56 1.52 -27.77
C ASN A 67 -6.15 0.78 -28.97
N LEU A 68 -7.25 0.07 -28.77
CA LEU A 68 -7.91 -0.71 -29.83
C LEU A 68 -8.55 0.17 -30.92
N GLN A 69 -9.18 1.28 -30.51
CA GLN A 69 -9.93 2.13 -31.42
C GLN A 69 -9.06 3.15 -32.16
N TYR A 70 -8.09 3.71 -31.48
CA TYR A 70 -7.30 4.86 -31.95
C TYR A 70 -5.81 4.57 -32.11
N GLY A 71 -5.36 3.35 -31.80
CA GLY A 71 -3.93 2.98 -31.89
C GLY A 71 -3.05 3.75 -30.91
N THR A 72 -3.59 4.12 -29.74
CA THR A 72 -2.80 4.78 -28.70
C THR A 72 -1.89 3.78 -27.98
N ASN A 73 -0.96 4.28 -27.15
CA ASN A 73 -0.08 3.46 -26.32
C ASN A 73 -0.32 3.77 -24.84
N TYR A 74 -1.47 3.36 -24.31
CA TYR A 74 -1.91 3.62 -22.95
C TYR A 74 -1.88 2.36 -22.13
N ILE A 75 -1.04 2.32 -21.08
CA ILE A 75 -0.84 1.16 -20.22
C ILE A 75 -1.42 1.46 -18.84
N ALA A 76 -2.07 0.49 -18.23
CA ALA A 76 -2.56 0.57 -16.86
C ALA A 76 -1.74 -0.36 -15.96
N VAL A 77 -1.41 0.10 -14.75
CA VAL A 77 -0.64 -0.68 -13.76
C VAL A 77 -1.38 -0.77 -12.43
N MET A 78 -1.29 -1.94 -11.79
CA MET A 78 -2.00 -2.28 -10.55
C MET A 78 -1.00 -2.49 -9.43
N PRO A 79 -0.59 -1.43 -8.73
CA PRO A 79 0.30 -1.59 -7.59
C PRO A 79 -0.40 -2.28 -6.42
N THR A 80 0.36 -3.11 -5.71
CA THR A 80 0.00 -3.69 -4.40
C THR A 80 0.05 -2.64 -3.28
N ASN A 81 0.04 -3.05 -1.99
CA ASN A 81 0.13 -2.08 -0.90
C ASN A 81 1.50 -1.43 -0.88
N LEU A 82 1.51 -0.13 -1.02
CA LEU A 82 2.72 0.69 -1.02
C LEU A 82 3.03 1.19 0.38
N TYR A 83 4.30 1.34 0.70
CA TYR A 83 4.80 1.97 1.92
C TYR A 83 6.11 2.69 1.64
N GLY A 84 6.41 3.74 2.38
CA GLY A 84 7.64 4.51 2.19
C GLY A 84 7.59 5.93 2.77
N PRO A 85 8.60 6.75 2.47
CA PRO A 85 8.66 8.15 2.89
C PRO A 85 7.39 8.94 2.51
N ASN A 86 7.02 9.88 3.37
CA ASN A 86 5.82 10.71 3.24
C ASN A 86 4.48 9.95 3.34
N ASP A 87 4.49 8.71 3.85
CA ASP A 87 3.24 7.99 4.14
C ASP A 87 2.46 8.68 5.28
N ASN A 88 1.19 8.31 5.40
CA ASN A 88 0.31 8.82 6.44
C ASN A 88 0.51 8.05 7.75
N PHE A 89 1.10 8.67 8.76
CA PHE A 89 1.29 8.10 10.10
C PHE A 89 0.21 8.51 11.12
N ASN A 90 -0.90 9.11 10.66
CA ASN A 90 -2.02 9.42 11.56
C ASN A 90 -2.70 8.12 12.02
N LEU A 91 -2.81 7.92 13.35
CA LEU A 91 -3.31 6.67 13.93
C LEU A 91 -4.79 6.37 13.59
N GLU A 92 -5.56 7.36 13.16
CA GLU A 92 -6.98 7.21 12.84
C GLU A 92 -7.22 6.89 11.36
N THR A 93 -6.32 7.36 10.47
CA THR A 93 -6.53 7.33 9.01
C THR A 93 -5.44 6.65 8.22
N SER A 94 -4.37 6.20 8.88
CA SER A 94 -3.22 5.56 8.22
C SER A 94 -3.50 4.12 7.81
N HIS A 95 -2.72 3.65 6.84
CA HIS A 95 -2.64 2.23 6.52
C HIS A 95 -1.91 1.45 7.63
N VAL A 96 -2.05 0.12 7.57
CA VAL A 96 -1.61 -0.78 8.64
C VAL A 96 -0.12 -0.67 8.98
N LEU A 97 0.77 -0.59 7.99
CA LEU A 97 2.22 -0.58 8.21
C LEU A 97 2.70 0.72 8.89
N PRO A 98 2.38 1.94 8.39
CA PRO A 98 2.75 3.17 9.07
C PRO A 98 2.09 3.32 10.44
N ALA A 99 0.84 2.82 10.61
CA ALA A 99 0.19 2.78 11.93
C ALA A 99 0.97 1.94 12.93
N MET A 100 1.43 0.74 12.52
CA MET A 100 2.24 -0.13 13.38
C MET A 100 3.57 0.49 13.76
N ILE A 101 4.29 1.09 12.80
CA ILE A 101 5.55 1.80 13.07
C ILE A 101 5.34 2.86 14.16
N ARG A 102 4.34 3.72 13.98
CA ARG A 102 4.09 4.79 14.95
C ARG A 102 3.64 4.29 16.32
N LYS A 103 2.72 3.32 16.36
CA LYS A 103 2.25 2.72 17.62
C LYS A 103 3.41 2.11 18.41
N ILE A 104 4.24 1.32 17.75
CA ILE A 104 5.36 0.64 18.40
C ILE A 104 6.43 1.64 18.81
N HIS A 105 6.70 2.68 18.03
CA HIS A 105 7.61 3.77 18.41
C HIS A 105 7.13 4.51 19.67
N LEU A 106 5.87 4.94 19.71
CA LEU A 106 5.32 5.63 20.88
C LEU A 106 5.30 4.74 22.12
N ALA A 107 4.98 3.45 21.98
CA ALA A 107 5.04 2.49 23.09
C ALA A 107 6.47 2.28 23.60
N LYS A 108 7.47 2.26 22.71
CA LYS A 108 8.89 2.24 23.08
C LYS A 108 9.27 3.49 23.87
N CYS A 109 8.89 4.67 23.41
CA CYS A 109 9.14 5.92 24.12
C CYS A 109 8.55 5.88 25.54
N LEU A 110 7.29 5.44 25.69
CA LEU A 110 6.66 5.27 27.00
C LEU A 110 7.39 4.25 27.88
N HIS A 111 7.77 3.11 27.30
CA HIS A 111 8.45 2.04 28.04
C HIS A 111 9.82 2.46 28.57
N MET A 112 10.55 3.26 27.80
CA MET A 112 11.86 3.78 28.17
C MET A 112 11.79 5.08 28.97
N GLY A 113 10.62 5.67 29.14
CA GLY A 113 10.47 6.99 29.76
C GLY A 113 11.01 8.14 28.92
N ASP A 114 11.15 7.94 27.61
CA ASP A 114 11.62 8.97 26.66
C ASP A 114 10.48 9.93 26.27
N TRP A 115 10.15 10.80 27.20
CA TRP A 115 9.13 11.82 27.01
C TRP A 115 9.50 12.87 25.97
N GLU A 116 10.76 13.12 25.75
CA GLU A 116 11.23 14.08 24.75
C GLU A 116 10.88 13.61 23.35
N ALA A 117 11.27 12.38 22.98
CA ALA A 117 10.94 11.78 21.70
C ALA A 117 9.43 11.63 21.51
N LEU A 118 8.70 11.19 22.53
CA LEU A 118 7.25 11.04 22.49
C LEU A 118 6.55 12.37 22.22
N ARG A 119 6.89 13.42 22.95
CA ARG A 119 6.31 14.75 22.80
C ARG A 119 6.63 15.35 21.43
N LYS A 120 7.85 15.17 20.95
CA LYS A 120 8.26 15.59 19.60
C LYS A 120 7.41 14.94 18.52
N ASP A 121 7.16 13.62 18.60
CA ASP A 121 6.26 12.94 17.65
C ASP A 121 4.84 13.51 17.70
N MET A 122 4.27 13.66 18.91
CA MET A 122 2.91 14.17 19.08
C MET A 122 2.75 15.64 18.73
N ASP A 123 3.81 16.45 18.76
CA ASP A 123 3.78 17.84 18.26
C ASP A 123 3.73 17.89 16.73
N ILE A 124 4.46 16.98 16.07
CA ILE A 124 4.42 16.84 14.59
C ILE A 124 3.09 16.23 14.13
N ARG A 125 2.56 15.24 14.86
CA ARG A 125 1.38 14.45 14.50
C ARG A 125 0.46 14.29 15.72
N PRO A 126 -0.35 15.30 16.08
CA PRO A 126 -1.27 15.20 17.22
C PRO A 126 -2.20 13.99 17.10
N VAL A 127 -2.55 13.36 18.24
CA VAL A 127 -3.49 12.23 18.30
C VAL A 127 -4.81 12.74 18.89
N GLU A 128 -5.91 12.60 18.17
CA GLU A 128 -7.23 13.16 18.55
C GLU A 128 -7.14 14.64 18.99
N GLY A 129 -6.27 15.43 18.37
CA GLY A 129 -6.02 16.83 18.71
C GLY A 129 -5.10 17.07 19.94
N VAL A 130 -4.65 16.02 20.62
CA VAL A 130 -3.70 16.10 21.73
C VAL A 130 -2.28 16.13 21.17
N SER A 131 -1.56 17.24 21.44
CA SER A 131 -0.16 17.41 21.03
C SER A 131 0.81 17.07 22.14
N GLY A 132 2.10 17.06 21.84
CA GLY A 132 3.15 16.86 22.84
C GLY A 132 3.25 17.92 23.93
N LYS A 133 2.52 19.05 23.79
CA LYS A 133 2.44 20.12 24.79
C LYS A 133 1.41 19.85 25.89
N ALA A 134 0.55 18.85 25.70
CA ALA A 134 -0.46 18.46 26.68
C ALA A 134 0.17 17.89 27.97
N SER A 135 -0.63 17.79 28.99
CA SER A 135 -0.21 17.14 30.26
C SER A 135 0.02 15.64 30.07
N GLU A 136 0.88 15.04 30.87
CA GLU A 136 1.12 13.59 30.80
C GLU A 136 -0.15 12.76 30.96
N PRO A 137 -1.09 13.05 31.87
CA PRO A 137 -2.34 12.31 31.96
C PRO A 137 -3.19 12.38 30.68
N GLU A 138 -3.24 13.53 29.99
CA GLU A 138 -3.97 13.67 28.73
C GLU A 138 -3.30 12.86 27.62
N ILE A 139 -1.98 12.91 27.50
CA ILE A 139 -1.20 12.12 26.55
C ILE A 139 -1.42 10.64 26.80
N LEU A 140 -1.25 10.16 28.03
CA LEU A 140 -1.45 8.75 28.37
C LEU A 140 -2.88 8.29 28.09
N SER A 141 -3.87 9.14 28.37
CA SER A 141 -5.27 8.82 28.11
C SER A 141 -5.57 8.63 26.63
N VAL A 142 -5.06 9.50 25.76
CA VAL A 142 -5.30 9.39 24.30
C VAL A 142 -4.52 8.22 23.69
N LEU A 143 -3.30 7.95 24.15
CA LEU A 143 -2.50 6.82 23.69
C LEU A 143 -3.10 5.48 24.14
N ASP A 144 -3.62 5.38 25.35
CA ASP A 144 -4.32 4.17 25.83
C ASP A 144 -5.55 3.84 24.99
N LYS A 145 -6.35 4.82 24.56
CA LYS A 145 -7.47 4.64 23.61
C LYS A 145 -7.00 4.06 22.28
N GLN A 146 -5.79 4.41 21.83
CA GLN A 146 -5.18 3.88 20.62
C GLN A 146 -4.49 2.53 20.84
N GLY A 147 -4.57 1.97 22.06
CA GLY A 147 -3.93 0.71 22.43
C GLY A 147 -2.41 0.81 22.57
N ILE A 148 -1.91 1.99 22.96
CA ILE A 148 -0.47 2.24 23.17
C ILE A 148 -0.24 2.44 24.66
N ARG A 149 0.50 1.52 25.29
CA ARG A 149 0.79 1.51 26.72
C ARG A 149 2.28 1.29 26.99
N PRO A 150 2.78 1.65 28.16
CA PRO A 150 4.13 1.26 28.53
C PRO A 150 4.30 -0.26 28.48
N GLY A 151 5.15 -0.75 27.56
CA GLY A 151 5.43 -2.18 27.41
C GLY A 151 4.38 -2.99 26.64
N GLU A 152 3.30 -2.40 26.12
CA GLU A 152 2.28 -3.12 25.35
C GLU A 152 1.76 -2.28 24.18
N VAL A 153 1.55 -2.93 23.02
CA VAL A 153 0.83 -2.36 21.88
C VAL A 153 -0.32 -3.28 21.49
N GLU A 154 -1.54 -2.74 21.47
CA GLU A 154 -2.70 -3.42 20.95
C GLU A 154 -2.83 -3.18 19.44
N LEU A 155 -2.89 -4.28 18.67
CA LEU A 155 -3.15 -4.30 17.25
C LEU A 155 -4.51 -4.94 16.97
N TRP A 156 -5.24 -4.42 15.98
CA TRP A 156 -6.57 -4.93 15.64
C TRP A 156 -6.50 -6.25 14.87
N GLY A 157 -7.52 -7.08 15.08
CA GLY A 157 -7.69 -8.36 14.41
C GLY A 157 -6.87 -9.50 15.03
N THR A 158 -6.78 -10.60 14.30
CA THR A 158 -6.04 -11.81 14.73
C THR A 158 -4.56 -11.79 14.38
N GLY A 159 -4.14 -10.89 13.48
CA GLY A 159 -2.82 -10.86 12.89
C GLY A 159 -2.59 -11.93 11.81
N LYS A 160 -3.61 -12.74 11.48
CA LYS A 160 -3.51 -13.81 10.46
C LYS A 160 -3.59 -13.34 9.01
N PRO A 161 -4.33 -12.25 8.65
CA PRO A 161 -4.41 -11.82 7.26
C PRO A 161 -3.02 -11.61 6.65
N LEU A 162 -2.90 -12.06 5.38
CA LEU A 162 -1.68 -11.98 4.61
C LEU A 162 -1.71 -10.73 3.72
N ARG A 163 -0.60 -10.02 3.66
CA ARG A 163 -0.44 -8.82 2.82
C ARG A 163 0.90 -8.83 2.11
N GLU A 164 0.86 -8.33 0.92
CA GLU A 164 2.02 -7.98 0.12
C GLU A 164 2.31 -6.50 0.28
N PHE A 165 3.58 -6.13 0.43
CA PHE A 165 4.05 -4.75 0.57
C PHE A 165 5.16 -4.46 -0.43
N LEU A 166 5.11 -3.31 -1.09
CA LEU A 166 6.12 -2.86 -2.03
C LEU A 166 6.63 -1.47 -1.62
N TRP A 167 7.93 -1.29 -1.59
CA TRP A 167 8.58 0.00 -1.34
C TRP A 167 8.20 1.02 -2.41
N ILE A 168 7.85 2.24 -2.00
CA ILE A 168 7.26 3.24 -2.92
C ILE A 168 8.19 3.62 -4.07
N GLU A 169 9.49 3.67 -3.85
CA GLU A 169 10.47 4.00 -4.89
C GLU A 169 10.59 2.86 -5.92
N GLU A 170 10.46 1.60 -5.50
CA GLU A 170 10.39 0.45 -6.40
C GLU A 170 9.16 0.54 -7.32
N LYS A 171 8.03 0.99 -6.78
CA LYS A 171 6.84 1.26 -7.62
C LYS A 171 7.10 2.38 -8.62
N ALA A 172 7.80 3.43 -8.21
CA ALA A 172 8.17 4.53 -9.10
C ALA A 172 9.11 4.03 -10.19
N ASP A 173 10.14 3.27 -9.84
CA ASP A 173 11.08 2.64 -10.77
C ASP A 173 10.38 1.71 -11.76
N ALA A 174 9.50 0.81 -11.29
CA ALA A 174 8.67 -0.02 -12.16
C ALA A 174 7.83 0.80 -13.14
N SER A 175 7.29 1.94 -12.69
CA SER A 175 6.50 2.81 -13.55
C SER A 175 7.35 3.47 -14.64
N VAL A 176 8.56 3.92 -14.31
CA VAL A 176 9.52 4.47 -15.28
C VAL A 176 9.96 3.39 -16.26
N TYR A 177 10.34 2.20 -15.74
CA TYR A 177 10.70 1.06 -16.58
C TYR A 177 9.60 0.72 -17.61
N ILE A 178 8.35 0.61 -17.17
CA ILE A 178 7.21 0.33 -18.07
C ILE A 178 7.03 1.47 -19.09
N MET A 179 7.20 2.71 -18.68
CA MET A 179 7.10 3.84 -19.61
C MET A 179 8.19 3.83 -20.69
N GLU A 180 9.38 3.33 -20.38
CA GLU A 180 10.52 3.32 -21.30
C GLU A 180 10.59 2.06 -22.17
N HIS A 181 10.17 0.90 -21.64
CA HIS A 181 10.47 -0.39 -22.23
C HIS A 181 9.26 -1.24 -22.64
N VAL A 182 8.03 -0.87 -22.23
CA VAL A 182 6.85 -1.70 -22.46
C VAL A 182 5.79 -0.94 -23.26
N ASP A 183 5.43 -1.41 -24.42
CA ASP A 183 4.35 -0.87 -25.23
C ASP A 183 3.06 -1.70 -25.12
N PHE A 184 1.94 -1.16 -25.58
CA PHE A 184 0.66 -1.89 -25.60
C PHE A 184 0.75 -3.21 -26.34
N GLU A 185 1.54 -3.28 -27.43
CA GLU A 185 1.75 -4.48 -28.22
C GLU A 185 2.45 -5.61 -27.44
N ASP A 186 3.23 -5.29 -26.41
CA ASP A 186 3.92 -6.27 -25.55
C ASP A 186 2.98 -6.94 -24.55
N VAL A 187 1.86 -6.29 -24.24
CA VAL A 187 0.90 -6.76 -23.21
C VAL A 187 -0.44 -7.24 -23.80
N ARG A 188 -0.70 -6.97 -25.08
CA ARG A 188 -1.93 -7.42 -25.73
C ARG A 188 -1.85 -8.90 -26.13
N GLN A 189 -2.98 -9.60 -26.03
CA GLN A 189 -3.11 -10.94 -26.60
C GLN A 189 -2.98 -10.87 -28.13
N LYS A 190 -2.19 -11.80 -28.70
CA LYS A 190 -1.96 -11.91 -30.14
C LYS A 190 -3.13 -12.58 -30.87
N GLU A 191 -3.91 -13.37 -30.17
CA GLU A 191 -5.07 -14.09 -30.69
C GLU A 191 -6.29 -13.89 -29.79
N GLY A 192 -7.47 -13.91 -30.38
CA GLY A 192 -8.73 -13.76 -29.66
C GLY A 192 -9.07 -12.31 -29.25
N GLU A 193 -9.89 -12.18 -28.23
CA GLU A 193 -10.29 -10.86 -27.68
C GLU A 193 -9.16 -10.24 -26.87
N VAL A 194 -8.86 -8.98 -27.12
CA VAL A 194 -7.89 -8.23 -26.31
C VAL A 194 -8.54 -7.81 -25.00
N ARG A 195 -8.06 -8.36 -23.90
CA ARG A 195 -8.53 -8.08 -22.54
C ARG A 195 -7.36 -8.06 -21.56
N ASN A 196 -7.57 -7.43 -20.42
CA ASN A 196 -6.66 -7.51 -19.26
C ASN A 196 -5.20 -7.17 -19.60
N THR A 197 -5.03 -6.10 -20.38
CA THR A 197 -3.72 -5.63 -20.84
C THR A 197 -2.96 -4.84 -19.76
N HIS A 198 -3.56 -4.65 -18.58
CA HIS A 198 -2.93 -4.05 -17.42
C HIS A 198 -1.85 -4.97 -16.81
N ILE A 199 -1.00 -4.40 -15.99
CA ILE A 199 0.16 -5.06 -15.39
C ILE A 199 0.11 -4.94 -13.87
N ASN A 200 0.18 -6.04 -13.16
CA ASN A 200 0.37 -6.03 -11.70
C ASN A 200 1.78 -5.57 -11.35
N ILE A 201 1.89 -4.68 -10.35
CA ILE A 201 3.17 -4.28 -9.77
C ILE A 201 3.18 -4.68 -8.29
N GLY A 202 4.06 -5.60 -7.93
CA GLY A 202 4.20 -6.15 -6.60
C GLY A 202 5.51 -6.90 -6.45
N THR A 203 5.66 -7.53 -5.30
CA THR A 203 6.83 -8.38 -4.98
C THR A 203 6.57 -9.85 -5.28
N GLY A 204 5.30 -10.27 -5.26
CA GLY A 204 4.92 -11.69 -5.27
C GLY A 204 5.17 -12.40 -3.92
N ILE A 205 5.45 -11.64 -2.86
CA ILE A 205 5.76 -12.14 -1.52
C ILE A 205 4.75 -11.58 -0.54
N GLU A 206 4.18 -12.42 0.31
CA GLU A 206 3.23 -12.03 1.34
C GLU A 206 3.71 -12.41 2.73
N LEU A 207 3.34 -11.60 3.70
CA LEU A 207 3.55 -11.82 5.12
C LEU A 207 2.23 -11.64 5.87
N SER A 208 2.06 -12.35 6.97
CA SER A 208 0.97 -12.09 7.88
C SER A 208 1.16 -10.74 8.59
N ILE A 209 0.05 -10.11 8.97
CA ILE A 209 0.10 -8.87 9.76
C ILE A 209 0.91 -9.07 11.05
N ARG A 210 0.89 -10.29 11.63
CA ARG A 210 1.71 -10.64 12.79
C ARG A 210 3.20 -10.62 12.46
N GLU A 211 3.61 -11.26 11.37
CA GLU A 211 5.03 -11.28 10.95
C GLU A 211 5.56 -9.87 10.68
N VAL A 212 4.74 -9.03 10.01
CA VAL A 212 5.09 -7.63 9.76
C VAL A 212 5.21 -6.85 11.08
N ALA A 213 4.28 -7.04 12.02
CA ALA A 213 4.34 -6.38 13.32
C ALA A 213 5.58 -6.79 14.13
N GLU A 214 5.92 -8.09 14.12
CA GLU A 214 7.13 -8.60 14.78
C GLU A 214 8.42 -8.10 14.11
N LEU A 215 8.42 -7.98 12.78
CA LEU A 215 9.52 -7.36 12.05
C LEU A 215 9.72 -5.91 12.48
N ILE A 216 8.65 -5.11 12.48
CA ILE A 216 8.68 -3.72 12.90
C ILE A 216 9.11 -3.59 14.36
N ARG A 217 8.59 -4.44 15.27
CA ARG A 217 8.99 -4.49 16.68
C ARG A 217 10.49 -4.67 16.85
N ARG A 218 11.04 -5.64 16.13
CA ARG A 218 12.48 -5.95 16.16
C ARG A 218 13.31 -4.80 15.60
N GLU A 219 12.90 -4.21 14.49
CA GLU A 219 13.61 -3.11 13.86
C GLU A 219 13.60 -1.84 14.72
N ILE A 220 12.48 -1.54 15.35
CA ILE A 220 12.37 -0.42 16.29
C ILE A 220 13.13 -0.68 17.60
N GLY A 221 13.38 -1.95 17.94
CA GLY A 221 13.98 -2.35 19.22
C GLY A 221 13.01 -2.14 20.38
N PHE A 222 11.74 -2.51 20.22
CA PHE A 222 10.74 -2.48 21.28
C PHE A 222 10.69 -3.84 21.98
N GLU A 223 10.95 -3.85 23.29
CA GLU A 223 11.01 -5.08 24.08
C GLU A 223 9.65 -5.49 24.70
N GLY A 224 8.62 -4.64 24.53
CA GLY A 224 7.28 -4.92 25.02
C GLY A 224 6.49 -5.92 24.18
N GLU A 225 5.25 -6.18 24.60
CA GLU A 225 4.34 -7.16 24.01
C GLU A 225 3.50 -6.56 22.87
N LEU A 226 3.29 -7.36 21.79
CA LEU A 226 2.30 -7.09 20.76
C LEU A 226 1.05 -7.94 21.02
N ARG A 227 -0.05 -7.28 21.36
CA ARG A 227 -1.33 -7.93 21.67
C ARG A 227 -2.31 -7.76 20.51
N PHE A 228 -2.79 -8.88 19.97
CA PHE A 228 -3.78 -8.87 18.91
C PHE A 228 -5.20 -8.95 19.48
N ASN A 229 -6.02 -7.95 19.15
CA ASN A 229 -7.40 -7.86 19.62
C ASN A 229 -8.36 -8.47 18.59
N SER A 230 -8.67 -9.76 18.77
CA SER A 230 -9.57 -10.52 17.87
C SER A 230 -11.05 -10.09 17.95
N SER A 231 -11.42 -9.20 18.87
CA SER A 231 -12.77 -8.60 18.87
C SER A 231 -12.94 -7.55 17.76
N LYS A 232 -11.84 -7.05 17.21
CA LYS A 232 -11.82 -6.15 16.06
C LYS A 232 -11.75 -6.98 14.77
N PRO A 233 -12.39 -6.50 13.68
CA PRO A 233 -12.45 -7.27 12.45
C PRO A 233 -11.07 -7.42 11.81
N ASP A 234 -10.82 -8.60 11.22
CA ASP A 234 -9.79 -8.77 10.21
C ASP A 234 -10.28 -8.16 8.88
N GLY A 235 -9.38 -7.62 8.09
CA GLY A 235 -9.68 -7.29 6.69
C GLY A 235 -9.71 -8.56 5.81
N THR A 236 -9.72 -8.40 4.48
CA THR A 236 -9.60 -9.51 3.52
C THR A 236 -8.47 -10.44 3.92
N LEU A 237 -8.70 -11.76 3.94
CA LEU A 237 -7.73 -12.72 4.46
C LEU A 237 -6.41 -12.75 3.68
N ARG A 238 -6.48 -12.64 2.34
CA ARG A 238 -5.31 -12.71 1.48
C ARG A 238 -5.42 -11.74 0.31
N LYS A 239 -4.30 -11.10 -0.04
CA LYS A 239 -4.16 -10.23 -1.20
C LYS A 239 -2.72 -10.31 -1.72
N LEU A 240 -2.46 -11.29 -2.56
CA LEU A 240 -1.17 -11.47 -3.21
C LEU A 240 -1.34 -11.25 -4.72
N THR A 241 -0.51 -10.46 -5.35
CA THR A 241 -0.52 -10.26 -6.79
C THR A 241 0.28 -11.33 -7.53
N ASP A 242 -0.23 -11.79 -8.67
CA ASP A 242 0.60 -12.50 -9.62
C ASP A 242 1.45 -11.47 -10.40
N VAL A 243 2.74 -11.55 -10.24
CA VAL A 243 3.73 -10.65 -10.87
C VAL A 243 4.42 -11.28 -12.07
N SER A 244 3.96 -12.44 -12.53
CA SER A 244 4.59 -13.19 -13.62
C SER A 244 4.70 -12.39 -14.90
N LYS A 245 3.66 -11.61 -15.25
CA LYS A 245 3.67 -10.72 -16.41
C LYS A 245 4.77 -9.66 -16.29
N LEU A 246 4.86 -8.96 -15.18
CA LEU A 246 5.89 -7.94 -14.95
C LEU A 246 7.31 -8.53 -15.00
N HIS A 247 7.49 -9.72 -14.41
CA HIS A 247 8.76 -10.44 -14.47
C HIS A 247 9.14 -10.85 -15.89
N ALA A 248 8.16 -11.30 -16.70
CA ALA A 248 8.39 -11.64 -18.11
C ALA A 248 8.75 -10.41 -18.95
N LEU A 249 8.25 -9.21 -18.56
CA LEU A 249 8.61 -7.94 -19.16
C LEU A 249 9.98 -7.42 -18.72
N GLY A 250 10.66 -8.08 -17.77
CA GLY A 250 12.05 -7.82 -17.39
C GLY A 250 12.28 -7.01 -16.13
N TRP A 251 11.22 -6.60 -15.42
CA TRP A 251 11.37 -5.86 -14.16
C TRP A 251 11.15 -6.75 -12.93
N ARG A 252 11.95 -6.53 -11.89
CA ARG A 252 11.82 -7.14 -10.56
C ARG A 252 12.18 -6.13 -9.50
N HIS A 253 11.50 -6.19 -8.34
CA HIS A 253 11.89 -5.42 -7.17
C HIS A 253 13.25 -5.90 -6.62
N THR A 254 13.90 -5.03 -5.87
CA THR A 254 15.22 -5.27 -5.26
C THR A 254 15.24 -5.01 -3.76
N ILE A 255 14.28 -4.23 -3.25
CA ILE A 255 14.20 -3.87 -1.82
C ILE A 255 13.20 -4.80 -1.14
N GLU A 256 13.72 -5.67 -0.27
CA GLU A 256 12.91 -6.55 0.56
C GLU A 256 12.29 -5.77 1.73
N ILE A 257 11.23 -6.32 2.33
CA ILE A 257 10.47 -5.62 3.36
C ILE A 257 11.29 -5.27 4.60
N GLU A 258 12.26 -6.11 4.98
CA GLU A 258 13.17 -5.87 6.10
C GLU A 258 13.96 -4.57 5.91
N GLU A 259 14.56 -4.42 4.75
CA GLU A 259 15.33 -3.22 4.39
C GLU A 259 14.40 -2.01 4.27
N GLY A 260 13.24 -2.18 3.64
CA GLY A 260 12.27 -1.11 3.48
C GLY A 260 11.72 -0.60 4.82
N VAL A 261 11.41 -1.48 5.77
CA VAL A 261 10.94 -1.09 7.12
C VAL A 261 12.02 -0.33 7.88
N LYS A 262 13.28 -0.79 7.78
CA LYS A 262 14.43 -0.10 8.38
C LYS A 262 14.57 1.32 7.83
N ARG A 263 14.62 1.48 6.51
CA ARG A 263 14.71 2.79 5.84
C ARG A 263 13.54 3.69 6.23
N LEU A 264 12.33 3.15 6.25
CA LEU A 264 11.15 3.92 6.63
C LEU A 264 11.22 4.40 8.08
N TYR A 265 11.71 3.57 9.00
CA TYR A 265 11.86 3.97 10.39
C TYR A 265 12.97 5.02 10.59
N GLU A 266 14.11 4.90 9.90
CA GLU A 266 15.17 5.91 9.87
C GLU A 266 14.63 7.26 9.35
N TRP A 267 13.89 7.24 8.24
CA TRP A 267 13.21 8.44 7.71
C TRP A 267 12.21 9.02 8.72
N TYR A 268 11.39 8.17 9.35
CA TYR A 268 10.40 8.57 10.36
C TYR A 268 11.04 9.30 11.54
N LEU A 269 12.21 8.90 11.97
CA LEU A 269 13.01 9.54 13.03
C LEU A 269 13.71 10.80 12.56
N GLY A 270 13.73 11.10 11.26
CA GLY A 270 14.47 12.22 10.67
C GLY A 270 15.99 12.00 10.64
N ILE A 271 16.43 10.73 10.57
CA ILE A 271 17.86 10.34 10.51
C ILE A 271 18.35 10.34 9.06
N GLU A 272 17.48 10.08 8.08
CA GLU A 272 17.82 10.20 6.66
C GLU A 272 18.10 11.65 6.29
N LYS A 273 19.24 11.85 5.61
CA LYS A 273 19.70 13.13 5.11
C LYS A 273 19.24 13.37 3.68
#